data_7ce7779747000543ef8bdcb383f883af
#
_entry.id   7ce7779747000543ef8bdcb383f883af
#
_cell.length_a   1.000
_cell.length_b   1.000
_cell.length_c   1.000
_cell.angle_alpha   90.00
_cell.angle_beta   90.00
_cell.angle_gamma   90.00
#
_symmetry.space_group_name_H-M   'P 1'
#
loop_
_entity.id
_entity.type
_entity.pdbx_description
1 polymer ?
#
loop_
_entity_poly.entity_id
_entity_poly.type
_entity_poly.pdbx_seq_one_letter_code
_entity_poly.pdbx_strand_id
1 'polypeptide(L)'
;MANKIRYGLRNAKYAVFNAQTGTYGIPKAMPGAVSLSLSREGGDSSDFYADDGIYFTFAGTNGGYSGDLTLARITDEIRVDLLGEIADSTTGVQFETTGAQQIQFALICEMQGDQNPIGFAFYNCVASRPEITANTKNESPSVDTDALNIRIAAQEFTYNGNKQNFVQGHIEKTADNTAKYTAFFESVVTPGGALSA
;
A
#
# COMPACT_ATOMS: atom_id res chain seq x y z
N MET A 1 18.23 19.43 -6.28
CA MET A 1 17.24 19.74 -7.34
C MET A 1 16.01 18.89 -7.10
N ALA A 2 14.82 19.33 -7.52
CA ALA A 2 13.61 18.50 -7.44
C ALA A 2 13.64 17.41 -8.53
N ASN A 3 13.02 16.26 -8.23
CA ASN A 3 12.84 15.20 -9.19
C ASN A 3 12.03 15.66 -10.42
N LYS A 4 12.45 15.29 -11.61
CA LYS A 4 11.72 15.52 -12.86
C LYS A 4 10.93 14.30 -13.31
N ILE A 5 11.44 13.11 -12.98
CA ILE A 5 10.81 11.82 -13.28
C ILE A 5 10.92 10.90 -12.06
N ARG A 6 10.05 9.89 -12.02
CA ARG A 6 10.15 8.76 -11.10
C ARG A 6 10.05 7.47 -11.88
N TYR A 7 10.75 6.46 -11.40
CA TYR A 7 10.80 5.12 -12.00
C TYR A 7 11.19 4.11 -10.93
N GLY A 8 11.14 2.84 -11.23
CA GLY A 8 11.67 1.78 -10.37
C GLY A 8 11.00 1.68 -9.01
N LEU A 9 10.18 0.66 -8.83
CA LEU A 9 9.62 0.25 -7.55
C LEU A 9 10.63 -0.61 -6.80
N ARG A 10 10.87 -0.32 -5.53
CA ARG A 10 11.72 -1.15 -4.67
C ARG A 10 11.33 -1.03 -3.21
N ASN A 11 11.98 -1.84 -2.37
CA ASN A 11 11.83 -1.81 -0.90
C ASN A 11 10.36 -1.85 -0.46
N ALA A 12 9.55 -2.70 -1.13
CA ALA A 12 8.16 -2.91 -0.74
C ALA A 12 8.12 -3.67 0.59
N LYS A 13 7.32 -3.16 1.52
CA LYS A 13 7.09 -3.73 2.85
C LYS A 13 5.62 -3.61 3.22
N TYR A 14 5.16 -4.50 4.08
CA TYR A 14 3.84 -4.41 4.69
C TYR A 14 3.94 -4.46 6.21
N ALA A 15 2.99 -3.85 6.88
CA ALA A 15 2.86 -3.92 8.33
C ALA A 15 1.40 -4.16 8.69
N VAL A 16 1.11 -5.27 9.35
CA VAL A 16 -0.25 -5.64 9.75
C VAL A 16 -0.76 -4.67 10.81
N PHE A 17 -2.01 -4.25 10.67
CA PHE A 17 -2.68 -3.39 11.63
C PHE A 17 -3.28 -4.22 12.77
N ASN A 18 -2.97 -3.86 14.00
CA ASN A 18 -3.57 -4.45 15.18
C ASN A 18 -4.75 -3.58 15.65
N ALA A 19 -5.97 -4.06 15.41
CA ALA A 19 -7.19 -3.35 15.78
C ALA A 19 -7.37 -3.17 17.29
N GLN A 20 -6.76 -4.02 18.12
CA GLN A 20 -6.87 -3.92 19.58
C GLN A 20 -6.01 -2.81 20.14
N THR A 21 -4.82 -2.60 19.59
CA THR A 21 -3.88 -1.56 20.01
C THR A 21 -4.01 -0.28 19.19
N GLY A 22 -4.66 -0.34 18.02
CA GLY A 22 -4.76 0.77 17.07
C GLY A 22 -3.43 1.12 16.40
N THR A 23 -2.48 0.20 16.38
CA THR A 23 -1.12 0.43 15.86
C THR A 23 -0.75 -0.58 14.78
N TYR A 24 0.20 -0.20 13.94
CA TYR A 24 0.80 -1.10 12.97
C TYR A 24 1.96 -1.89 13.60
N GLY A 25 2.13 -3.12 13.17
CA GLY A 25 3.28 -3.94 13.51
C GLY A 25 4.57 -3.47 12.85
N ILE A 26 5.65 -4.21 13.07
CA ILE A 26 6.94 -3.97 12.43
C ILE A 26 6.82 -4.30 10.92
N PRO A 27 7.29 -3.40 10.02
CA PRO A 27 7.24 -3.65 8.60
C PRO A 27 8.05 -4.88 8.18
N LYS A 28 7.40 -5.81 7.50
CA LYS A 28 7.99 -7.00 6.90
C LYS A 28 8.24 -6.78 5.41
N ALA A 29 9.28 -7.38 4.86
CA ALA A 29 9.63 -7.23 3.45
C ALA A 29 8.64 -7.97 2.53
N MET A 30 8.33 -7.36 1.36
CA MET A 30 7.65 -7.98 0.23
C MET A 30 8.66 -8.16 -0.92
N PRO A 31 9.40 -9.27 -0.95
CA PRO A 31 10.43 -9.46 -1.96
C PRO A 31 9.82 -9.67 -3.35
N GLY A 32 10.56 -9.24 -4.37
CA GLY A 32 10.14 -9.46 -5.76
C GLY A 32 9.06 -8.50 -6.26
N ALA A 33 8.94 -7.30 -5.72
CA ALA A 33 8.01 -6.28 -6.22
C ALA A 33 8.38 -5.87 -7.65
N VAL A 34 7.45 -6.09 -8.59
CA VAL A 34 7.61 -5.81 -10.03
C VAL A 34 6.96 -4.49 -10.39
N SER A 35 5.70 -4.30 -10.02
CA SER A 35 4.95 -3.07 -10.32
C SER A 35 3.89 -2.78 -9.28
N LEU A 36 3.54 -1.51 -9.13
CA LEU A 36 2.41 -1.02 -8.35
C LEU A 36 1.59 -0.09 -9.23
N SER A 37 0.34 -0.44 -9.47
CA SER A 37 -0.62 0.33 -10.25
C SER A 37 -1.83 0.65 -9.40
N LEU A 38 -2.03 1.91 -9.06
CA LEU A 38 -3.12 2.36 -8.21
C LEU A 38 -3.97 3.40 -8.94
N SER A 39 -5.26 3.14 -9.05
CA SER A 39 -6.27 4.07 -9.55
C SER A 39 -6.94 4.78 -8.38
N ARG A 40 -7.22 6.07 -8.54
CA ARG A 40 -7.95 6.82 -7.52
C ARG A 40 -9.40 6.35 -7.42
N GLU A 41 -9.90 6.28 -6.21
CA GLU A 41 -11.30 6.06 -5.89
C GLU A 41 -11.92 7.36 -5.37
N GLY A 42 -13.21 7.55 -5.61
CA GLY A 42 -13.96 8.71 -5.11
C GLY A 42 -14.92 9.26 -6.16
N GLY A 43 -15.80 10.16 -5.74
CA GLY A 43 -16.72 10.86 -6.64
C GLY A 43 -16.01 11.97 -7.40
N ASP A 44 -16.40 12.16 -8.66
CA ASP A 44 -15.97 13.31 -9.44
C ASP A 44 -16.65 14.59 -8.96
N SER A 45 -16.09 15.74 -9.32
CA SER A 45 -16.76 17.02 -9.11
C SER A 45 -18.05 17.08 -9.94
N SER A 46 -19.11 17.66 -9.38
CA SER A 46 -20.35 17.89 -10.08
C SER A 46 -20.80 19.34 -9.96
N ASP A 47 -21.36 19.88 -11.04
CA ASP A 47 -21.83 21.25 -11.09
C ASP A 47 -23.33 21.31 -10.89
N PHE A 48 -23.77 22.26 -10.07
CA PHE A 48 -25.17 22.66 -9.93
C PHE A 48 -25.39 23.91 -10.74
N TYR A 49 -26.37 23.85 -11.65
CA TYR A 49 -26.71 24.94 -12.55
C TYR A 49 -27.97 25.70 -12.05
N ALA A 50 -27.89 27.03 -12.07
CA ALA A 50 -29.02 27.92 -11.86
C ALA A 50 -28.80 29.18 -12.72
N ASP A 51 -29.92 29.83 -13.16
CA ASP A 51 -29.88 31.05 -13.97
C ASP A 51 -28.99 30.94 -15.24
N ASP A 52 -29.09 29.79 -15.92
CA ASP A 52 -28.34 29.44 -17.15
C ASP A 52 -26.83 29.40 -17.01
N GLY A 53 -26.31 29.27 -15.78
CA GLY A 53 -24.87 29.15 -15.48
C GLY A 53 -24.57 28.17 -14.37
N ILE A 54 -23.25 27.85 -14.21
CA ILE A 54 -22.77 27.07 -13.06
C ILE A 54 -22.92 27.95 -11.81
N TYR A 55 -23.82 27.55 -10.92
CA TYR A 55 -24.10 28.27 -9.68
C TYR A 55 -23.22 27.79 -8.52
N PHE A 56 -22.94 26.48 -8.46
CA PHE A 56 -22.11 25.88 -7.44
C PHE A 56 -21.44 24.59 -7.97
N THR A 57 -20.19 24.38 -7.63
CA THR A 57 -19.45 23.15 -7.94
C THR A 57 -19.21 22.36 -6.67
N PHE A 58 -19.71 21.13 -6.59
CA PHE A 58 -19.37 20.18 -5.56
C PHE A 58 -18.00 19.59 -5.87
N ALA A 59 -17.06 19.74 -4.95
CA ALA A 59 -15.74 19.13 -5.09
C ALA A 59 -15.82 17.59 -5.06
N GLY A 60 -15.01 16.94 -5.86
CA GLY A 60 -14.85 15.48 -5.80
C GLY A 60 -14.35 15.00 -4.43
N THR A 61 -14.68 13.77 -4.11
CA THR A 61 -14.26 13.13 -2.85
C THR A 61 -13.03 12.26 -3.04
N ASN A 62 -12.18 12.16 -2.01
CA ASN A 62 -11.05 11.23 -1.98
C ASN A 62 -11.51 9.94 -1.29
N GLY A 63 -11.84 8.90 -2.07
CA GLY A 63 -12.23 7.57 -1.59
C GLY A 63 -11.04 6.62 -1.37
N GLY A 64 -9.80 7.07 -1.59
CA GLY A 64 -8.61 6.25 -1.54
C GLY A 64 -8.16 5.78 -2.91
N TYR A 65 -7.63 4.56 -2.95
CA TYR A 65 -7.11 3.94 -4.17
C TYR A 65 -7.49 2.47 -4.25
N SER A 66 -7.58 1.94 -5.47
CA SER A 66 -7.61 0.50 -5.75
C SER A 66 -6.66 0.16 -6.87
N GLY A 67 -6.17 -1.06 -6.89
CA GLY A 67 -5.26 -1.51 -7.94
C GLY A 67 -4.44 -2.73 -7.55
N ASP A 68 -3.36 -2.95 -8.27
CA ASP A 68 -2.57 -4.17 -8.18
C ASP A 68 -1.12 -3.90 -7.77
N LEU A 69 -0.64 -4.69 -6.84
CA LEU A 69 0.78 -4.89 -6.56
C LEU A 69 1.20 -6.22 -7.20
N THR A 70 2.01 -6.15 -8.24
CA THR A 70 2.56 -7.34 -8.90
C THR A 70 3.87 -7.74 -8.22
N LEU A 71 3.94 -8.99 -7.79
CA LEU A 71 5.11 -9.61 -7.19
C LEU A 71 5.60 -10.74 -8.08
N ALA A 72 6.91 -11.03 -8.06
CA ALA A 72 7.46 -12.20 -8.72
C ALA A 72 6.86 -13.51 -8.17
N ARG A 73 6.54 -13.52 -6.87
CA ARG A 73 5.80 -14.57 -6.18
C ARG A 73 5.26 -14.03 -4.86
N ILE A 74 4.03 -14.36 -4.50
CA ILE A 74 3.48 -14.13 -3.17
C ILE A 74 4.04 -15.22 -2.25
N THR A 75 4.79 -14.80 -1.21
CA THR A 75 5.38 -15.74 -0.25
C THR A 75 4.33 -16.30 0.70
N ASP A 76 4.63 -17.45 1.28
CA ASP A 76 3.74 -18.12 2.22
C ASP A 76 3.45 -17.26 3.46
N GLU A 77 4.42 -16.46 3.89
CA GLU A 77 4.24 -15.50 4.98
C GLU A 77 3.22 -14.40 4.62
N ILE A 78 3.30 -13.85 3.41
CA ILE A 78 2.34 -12.85 2.92
C ILE A 78 0.93 -13.44 2.84
N ARG A 79 0.79 -14.71 2.41
CA ARG A 79 -0.50 -15.40 2.35
C ARG A 79 -1.15 -15.54 3.73
N VAL A 80 -0.36 -15.93 4.74
CA VAL A 80 -0.84 -16.03 6.12
C VAL A 80 -1.19 -14.65 6.67
N ASP A 81 -0.28 -13.68 6.55
CA ASP A 81 -0.39 -12.38 7.19
C ASP A 81 -1.45 -11.46 6.56
N LEU A 82 -1.66 -11.54 5.23
CA LEU A 82 -2.56 -10.62 4.53
C LEU A 82 -3.82 -11.26 3.99
N LEU A 83 -3.76 -12.55 3.61
CA LEU A 83 -4.90 -13.27 3.06
C LEU A 83 -5.59 -14.18 4.08
N GLY A 84 -5.00 -14.35 5.28
CA GLY A 84 -5.57 -15.16 6.35
C GLY A 84 -5.56 -16.66 6.07
N GLU A 85 -4.60 -17.14 5.28
CA GLU A 85 -4.38 -18.57 5.10
C GLU A 85 -3.85 -19.20 6.39
N ILE A 86 -4.17 -20.47 6.59
CA ILE A 86 -3.77 -21.23 7.79
C ILE A 86 -2.60 -22.14 7.43
N ALA A 87 -1.45 -21.91 8.06
CA ALA A 87 -0.31 -22.82 7.96
C ALA A 87 -0.44 -23.95 8.98
N ASP A 88 -0.55 -25.18 8.50
CA ASP A 88 -0.54 -26.36 9.36
C ASP A 88 0.91 -26.78 9.67
N SER A 89 1.31 -26.59 10.91
CA SER A 89 2.64 -26.94 11.38
C SER A 89 2.95 -28.44 11.34
N THR A 90 1.93 -29.31 11.30
CA THR A 90 2.09 -30.76 11.30
C THR A 90 2.38 -31.28 9.90
N THR A 91 1.68 -30.78 8.91
CA THR A 91 1.79 -31.24 7.51
C THR A 91 2.65 -30.34 6.65
N GLY A 92 2.91 -29.10 7.09
CA GLY A 92 3.59 -28.07 6.29
C GLY A 92 2.74 -27.53 5.14
N VAL A 93 1.44 -27.87 5.09
CA VAL A 93 0.51 -27.41 4.05
C VAL A 93 -0.16 -26.13 4.49
N GLN A 94 -0.32 -25.19 3.56
CA GLN A 94 -1.15 -24.00 3.75
C GLN A 94 -2.54 -24.23 3.18
N PHE A 95 -3.53 -23.82 3.96
CA PHE A 95 -4.94 -23.97 3.64
C PHE A 95 -5.59 -22.61 3.49
N GLU A 96 -6.23 -22.40 2.36
CA GLU A 96 -7.11 -21.26 2.17
C GLU A 96 -8.50 -21.59 2.73
N THR A 97 -9.05 -20.71 3.58
CA THR A 97 -10.39 -20.86 4.13
C THR A 97 -11.36 -19.84 3.54
N THR A 98 -12.61 -20.26 3.31
CA THR A 98 -13.67 -19.35 2.86
C THR A 98 -14.12 -18.35 3.94
N GLY A 99 -13.79 -18.61 5.20
CA GLY A 99 -14.10 -17.75 6.34
C GLY A 99 -12.98 -16.80 6.75
N ALA A 100 -11.91 -16.68 5.96
CA ALA A 100 -10.82 -15.75 6.26
C ALA A 100 -11.33 -14.31 6.37
N GLN A 101 -11.01 -13.65 7.47
CA GLN A 101 -11.30 -12.22 7.65
C GLN A 101 -10.28 -11.39 6.91
N GLN A 102 -10.72 -10.27 6.37
CA GLN A 102 -9.82 -9.30 5.75
C GLN A 102 -8.87 -8.71 6.79
N ILE A 103 -7.58 -8.78 6.50
CA ILE A 103 -6.53 -8.27 7.37
C ILE A 103 -6.12 -6.90 6.86
N GLN A 104 -6.23 -5.90 7.73
CA GLN A 104 -5.79 -4.55 7.44
C GLN A 104 -4.28 -4.43 7.61
N PHE A 105 -3.63 -3.72 6.70
CA PHE A 105 -2.18 -3.48 6.75
C PHE A 105 -1.81 -2.10 6.18
N ALA A 106 -0.59 -1.65 6.44
CA ALA A 106 0.04 -0.55 5.73
C ALA A 106 0.99 -1.10 4.68
N LEU A 107 0.96 -0.53 3.47
CA LEU A 107 1.93 -0.80 2.40
C LEU A 107 2.94 0.34 2.39
N ILE A 108 4.22 0.00 2.49
CA ILE A 108 5.33 0.94 2.39
C ILE A 108 6.15 0.55 1.16
N CYS A 109 6.50 1.51 0.32
CA CYS A 109 7.36 1.25 -0.83
C CYS A 109 8.20 2.46 -1.19
N GLU A 110 9.24 2.23 -1.96
CA GLU A 110 10.11 3.26 -2.47
C GLU A 110 10.03 3.32 -3.99
N MET A 111 9.89 4.53 -4.52
CA MET A 111 10.01 4.82 -5.95
C MET A 111 11.30 5.62 -6.17
N GLN A 112 12.09 5.18 -7.15
CA GLN A 112 13.29 5.92 -7.53
C GLN A 112 12.92 7.21 -8.28
N GLY A 113 13.64 8.28 -8.01
CA GLY A 113 13.61 9.50 -8.80
C GLY A 113 14.93 9.70 -9.54
N ASP A 114 14.96 10.61 -10.50
CA ASP A 114 16.20 10.97 -11.21
C ASP A 114 17.21 11.67 -10.29
N GLN A 115 16.76 12.29 -9.22
CA GLN A 115 17.62 12.97 -8.23
C GLN A 115 17.56 12.27 -6.88
N ASN A 116 16.37 12.06 -6.35
CA ASN A 116 16.15 11.54 -5.00
C ASN A 116 15.08 10.45 -4.99
N PRO A 117 15.24 9.38 -4.21
CA PRO A 117 14.17 8.41 -4.02
C PRO A 117 13.05 8.98 -3.14
N ILE A 118 11.83 8.47 -3.36
CA ILE A 118 10.62 8.88 -2.65
C ILE A 118 10.03 7.65 -1.97
N GLY A 119 9.89 7.71 -0.65
CA GLY A 119 9.15 6.71 0.14
C GLY A 119 7.67 7.04 0.18
N PHE A 120 6.82 6.03 0.01
CA PHE A 120 5.38 6.10 0.16
C PHE A 120 4.92 5.13 1.25
N ALA A 121 3.96 5.56 2.05
CA ALA A 121 3.22 4.73 2.98
C ALA A 121 1.73 4.90 2.71
N PHE A 122 1.05 3.80 2.43
CA PHE A 122 -0.41 3.74 2.24
C PHE A 122 -1.01 3.08 3.47
N TYR A 123 -2.04 3.73 4.04
CA TYR A 123 -2.70 3.25 5.25
C TYR A 123 -3.94 2.45 4.91
N ASN A 124 -4.42 1.65 5.88
CA ASN A 124 -5.67 0.90 5.78
C ASN A 124 -5.83 0.16 4.43
N CYS A 125 -4.78 -0.56 4.04
CA CYS A 125 -4.80 -1.43 2.89
C CYS A 125 -5.47 -2.76 3.24
N VAL A 126 -6.20 -3.32 2.29
CA VAL A 126 -6.76 -4.67 2.35
C VAL A 126 -6.44 -5.37 1.04
N ALA A 127 -5.94 -6.59 1.12
CA ALA A 127 -5.65 -7.40 -0.05
C ALA A 127 -6.80 -8.38 -0.35
N SER A 128 -7.05 -8.59 -1.64
CA SER A 128 -7.93 -9.66 -2.13
C SER A 128 -7.09 -10.83 -2.64
N ARG A 129 -7.70 -12.00 -2.67
CA ARG A 129 -7.07 -13.21 -3.19
C ARG A 129 -6.55 -13.01 -4.62
N PRO A 130 -5.31 -13.43 -4.91
CA PRO A 130 -4.77 -13.37 -6.25
C PRO A 130 -5.44 -14.40 -7.17
N GLU A 131 -5.46 -14.11 -8.45
CA GLU A 131 -5.75 -15.09 -9.49
C GLU A 131 -4.60 -16.10 -9.58
N ILE A 132 -4.93 -17.37 -9.83
CA ILE A 132 -3.93 -18.43 -9.99
C ILE A 132 -3.77 -18.69 -11.49
N THR A 133 -2.61 -18.34 -12.04
CA THR A 133 -2.22 -18.64 -13.41
C THR A 133 -0.97 -19.50 -13.42
N ALA A 134 -0.91 -20.46 -14.32
CA ALA A 134 0.26 -21.31 -14.50
C ALA A 134 0.45 -21.65 -15.98
N ASN A 135 1.66 -21.44 -16.48
CA ASN A 135 2.02 -21.76 -17.85
C ASN A 135 3.03 -22.90 -17.89
N THR A 136 2.94 -23.72 -18.94
CA THR A 136 3.91 -24.80 -19.14
C THR A 136 5.25 -24.22 -19.59
N LYS A 137 6.34 -24.85 -19.13
CA LYS A 137 7.69 -24.46 -19.56
C LYS A 137 7.86 -24.81 -21.05
N ASN A 138 8.36 -23.85 -21.82
CA ASN A 138 8.79 -24.01 -23.20
C ASN A 138 10.31 -23.73 -23.34
N GLU A 139 10.83 -23.69 -24.55
CA GLU A 139 12.27 -23.44 -24.82
C GLU A 139 12.72 -22.05 -24.31
N SER A 140 11.83 -21.08 -24.28
CA SER A 140 12.07 -19.74 -23.73
C SER A 140 11.09 -19.50 -22.56
N PRO A 141 11.45 -19.88 -21.32
CA PRO A 141 10.54 -19.75 -20.18
C PRO A 141 10.21 -18.28 -19.92
N SER A 142 8.92 -17.98 -19.91
CA SER A 142 8.42 -16.72 -19.34
C SER A 142 8.27 -16.88 -17.83
N VAL A 143 8.55 -15.82 -17.08
CA VAL A 143 8.30 -15.79 -15.65
C VAL A 143 6.86 -15.37 -15.42
N ASP A 144 6.08 -16.23 -14.75
CA ASP A 144 4.76 -15.88 -14.26
C ASP A 144 4.92 -15.00 -13.01
N THR A 145 4.01 -14.04 -12.85
CA THR A 145 3.98 -13.12 -11.69
C THR A 145 2.63 -13.20 -11.01
N ASP A 146 2.60 -12.99 -9.70
CA ASP A 146 1.38 -12.93 -8.92
C ASP A 146 0.93 -11.48 -8.75
N ALA A 147 -0.34 -11.18 -9.04
CA ALA A 147 -0.93 -9.87 -8.81
C ALA A 147 -1.77 -9.91 -7.52
N LEU A 148 -1.38 -9.11 -6.54
CA LEU A 148 -2.14 -8.89 -5.31
C LEU A 148 -3.03 -7.66 -5.51
N ASN A 149 -4.33 -7.86 -5.67
CA ASN A 149 -5.28 -6.76 -5.74
C ASN A 149 -5.42 -6.10 -4.37
N ILE A 150 -5.21 -4.79 -4.31
CA ILE A 150 -5.19 -4.00 -3.07
C ILE A 150 -6.22 -2.88 -3.16
N ARG A 151 -7.01 -2.75 -2.10
CA ARG A 151 -7.83 -1.57 -1.85
C ARG A 151 -7.23 -0.78 -0.70
N ILE A 152 -7.12 0.54 -0.87
CA ILE A 152 -6.55 1.47 0.09
C ILE A 152 -7.65 2.46 0.47
N ALA A 153 -8.06 2.44 1.72
CA ALA A 153 -9.04 3.37 2.25
C ALA A 153 -8.38 4.39 3.19
N ALA A 154 -9.14 5.39 3.61
CA ALA A 154 -8.66 6.32 4.61
C ALA A 154 -8.60 5.67 5.99
N GLN A 155 -7.60 6.06 6.78
CA GLN A 155 -7.44 5.72 8.19
C GLN A 155 -7.56 7.01 9.02
N GLU A 156 -8.35 6.96 10.10
CA GLU A 156 -8.45 8.07 11.04
C GLU A 156 -7.20 8.11 11.94
N PHE A 157 -6.57 9.29 12.00
CA PHE A 157 -5.49 9.59 12.94
C PHE A 157 -5.78 10.91 13.64
N THR A 158 -5.19 11.09 14.83
CA THR A 158 -5.22 12.37 15.54
C THR A 158 -4.00 13.20 15.12
N TYR A 159 -4.24 14.33 14.48
CA TYR A 159 -3.21 15.26 14.06
C TYR A 159 -3.50 16.67 14.58
N ASN A 160 -2.55 17.26 15.30
CA ASN A 160 -2.72 18.57 15.97
C ASN A 160 -4.00 18.66 16.83
N GLY A 161 -4.33 17.57 17.55
CA GLY A 161 -5.50 17.51 18.43
C GLY A 161 -6.84 17.26 17.72
N ASN A 162 -6.86 17.17 16.39
CA ASN A 162 -8.06 16.93 15.59
C ASN A 162 -8.00 15.53 14.94
N LYS A 163 -9.15 14.85 14.87
CA LYS A 163 -9.30 13.62 14.13
C LYS A 163 -9.43 13.93 12.64
N GLN A 164 -8.58 13.33 11.83
CA GLN A 164 -8.57 13.50 10.38
C GLN A 164 -8.30 12.16 9.69
N ASN A 165 -8.81 12.02 8.48
CA ASN A 165 -8.66 10.84 7.66
C ASN A 165 -7.50 11.01 6.68
N PHE A 166 -6.56 10.07 6.70
CA PHE A 166 -5.39 10.05 5.84
C PHE A 166 -5.35 8.75 5.02
N VAL A 167 -5.04 8.86 3.74
CA VAL A 167 -4.93 7.72 2.83
C VAL A 167 -3.48 7.31 2.66
N GLN A 168 -2.59 8.29 2.49
CA GLN A 168 -1.17 8.07 2.24
C GLN A 168 -0.31 9.15 2.87
N GLY A 169 0.96 8.81 3.10
CA GLY A 169 2.04 9.74 3.38
C GLY A 169 3.22 9.49 2.44
N HIS A 170 4.01 10.50 2.15
CA HIS A 170 5.23 10.32 1.38
C HIS A 170 6.37 11.19 1.92
N ILE A 171 7.59 10.77 1.67
CA ILE A 171 8.81 11.48 2.03
C ILE A 171 9.82 11.38 0.89
N GLU A 172 10.32 12.52 0.42
CA GLU A 172 11.46 12.56 -0.52
C GLU A 172 12.76 12.61 0.29
N LYS A 173 13.74 11.79 -0.10
CA LYS A 173 15.06 11.80 0.54
C LYS A 173 15.80 13.08 0.21
N THR A 174 16.34 13.74 1.23
CA THR A 174 17.23 14.89 1.10
C THR A 174 18.49 14.67 1.92
N ALA A 175 19.51 15.52 1.75
CA ALA A 175 20.71 15.47 2.59
C ALA A 175 20.38 15.66 4.08
N ASP A 176 19.40 16.52 4.37
CA ASP A 176 19.06 16.91 5.74
C ASP A 176 18.11 15.93 6.46
N ASN A 177 17.45 15.03 5.72
CA ASN A 177 16.47 14.11 6.30
C ASN A 177 16.84 12.62 6.15
N THR A 178 18.08 12.29 5.84
CA THR A 178 18.52 10.90 5.58
C THR A 178 18.15 9.95 6.72
N ALA A 179 18.33 10.34 7.99
CA ALA A 179 17.97 9.51 9.14
C ALA A 179 16.45 9.28 9.21
N LYS A 180 15.65 10.33 9.03
CA LYS A 180 14.18 10.23 9.00
C LYS A 180 13.69 9.38 7.82
N TYR A 181 14.35 9.51 6.67
CA TYR A 181 14.05 8.69 5.50
C TYR A 181 14.31 7.20 5.75
N THR A 182 15.40 6.85 6.44
CA THR A 182 15.68 5.47 6.82
C THR A 182 14.64 4.95 7.81
N ALA A 183 14.35 5.72 8.87
CA ALA A 183 13.37 5.36 9.88
C ALA A 183 11.95 5.18 9.31
N PHE A 184 11.63 5.87 8.20
CA PHE A 184 10.34 5.72 7.50
C PHE A 184 10.05 4.29 7.03
N PHE A 185 11.09 3.49 6.76
CA PHE A 185 10.95 2.10 6.34
C PHE A 185 11.08 1.09 7.49
N GLU A 186 11.41 1.54 8.69
CA GLU A 186 11.57 0.69 9.88
C GLU A 186 10.30 0.64 10.74
N SER A 187 9.45 1.66 10.60
CA SER A 187 8.14 1.73 11.26
C SER A 187 7.12 2.44 10.38
N VAL A 188 5.83 2.11 10.55
CA VAL A 188 4.76 2.85 9.87
C VAL A 188 4.63 4.22 10.50
N VAL A 189 4.99 5.24 9.73
CA VAL A 189 4.88 6.64 10.17
C VAL A 189 3.43 7.08 10.09
N THR A 190 2.88 7.50 11.21
CA THR A 190 1.51 8.02 11.28
C THR A 190 1.53 9.55 11.43
N PRO A 191 0.50 10.25 10.92
CA PRO A 191 0.38 11.70 11.12
C PRO A 191 0.44 12.07 12.60
N GLY A 192 1.31 13.02 12.96
CA GLY A 192 1.55 13.40 14.37
C GLY A 192 2.46 12.46 15.17
N GLY A 193 2.85 11.33 14.60
CA GLY A 193 3.82 10.41 15.18
C GLY A 193 5.25 10.93 15.04
N ALA A 194 6.11 10.65 16.01
CA ALA A 194 7.52 10.98 15.93
C ALA A 194 8.26 10.00 15.01
N LEU A 195 8.98 10.51 14.01
CA LEU A 195 10.06 9.78 13.38
C LEU A 195 11.28 9.89 14.32
N SER A 196 11.47 8.87 15.16
CA SER A 196 12.71 8.76 15.93
C SER A 196 13.87 8.50 14.96
N ALA A 197 14.77 9.45 14.87
CA ALA A 197 16.05 9.29 14.18
C ALA A 197 17.03 8.52 15.05
#